data_abbb42826c87710bea8c56738e551950
#
_entry.id   abbb42826c87710bea8c56738e551950
#
_cell.length_a   1.000
_cell.length_b   1.000
_cell.length_c   1.000
_cell.angle_alpha   90.00
_cell.angle_beta   90.00
_cell.angle_gamma   90.00
#
_symmetry.space_group_name_H-M   'P 1'
#
loop_
_entity.id
_entity.type
_entity.pdbx_description
1 polymer ?
#
loop_
_entity_poly.entity_id
_entity_poly.type
_entity_poly.pdbx_seq_one_letter_code
_entity_poly.pdbx_strand_id
1 'polypeptide(L)'
;MQGIEPGLKLALTLRHLASGDTYTSLSYDWHVPVNTQSFLVPEVCQAIMDEYGDELLTPPTIAEEWKDISDDIYAKWKHVVGAVDGKHIAIRAPGATGPSYRNYKVFFSVVMLAVVDANYKFL
;
A
#
# COMPACT_ATOMS: atom_id res chain seq x y z
N MET A 1 -11.12 -20.59 23.64
CA MET A 1 -11.14 -19.19 23.18
C MET A 1 -11.52 -19.23 21.70
N GLN A 2 -12.67 -18.66 21.32
CA GLN A 2 -13.08 -18.62 19.93
C GLN A 2 -12.18 -17.61 19.20
N GLY A 3 -11.51 -18.04 18.13
CA GLY A 3 -10.67 -17.14 17.33
C GLY A 3 -11.50 -16.05 16.63
N ILE A 4 -10.89 -14.91 16.34
CA ILE A 4 -11.57 -13.84 15.57
C ILE A 4 -11.87 -14.38 14.17
N GLU A 5 -13.10 -14.17 13.72
CA GLU A 5 -13.58 -14.63 12.43
C GLU A 5 -12.79 -13.95 11.30
N PRO A 6 -12.36 -14.69 10.24
CA PRO A 6 -11.51 -14.14 9.17
C PRO A 6 -12.09 -12.91 8.46
N GLY A 7 -13.39 -12.87 8.21
CA GLY A 7 -14.05 -11.71 7.60
C GLY A 7 -13.96 -10.45 8.46
N LEU A 8 -14.05 -10.60 9.79
CA LEU A 8 -13.89 -9.50 10.73
C LEU A 8 -12.44 -8.98 10.74
N LYS A 9 -11.44 -9.89 10.69
CA LYS A 9 -10.02 -9.52 10.57
C LYS A 9 -9.78 -8.68 9.33
N LEU A 10 -10.28 -9.13 8.18
CA LEU A 10 -10.14 -8.44 6.89
C LEU A 10 -10.82 -7.07 6.92
N ALA A 11 -12.09 -7.00 7.35
CA ALA A 11 -12.85 -5.76 7.39
C ALA A 11 -12.21 -4.69 8.28
N LEU A 12 -11.72 -5.07 9.47
CA LEU A 12 -11.01 -4.19 10.39
C LEU A 12 -9.71 -3.68 9.77
N THR A 13 -8.94 -4.56 9.13
CA THR A 13 -7.68 -4.17 8.47
C THR A 13 -7.92 -3.20 7.32
N LEU A 14 -8.90 -3.49 6.46
CA LEU A 14 -9.26 -2.60 5.35
C LEU A 14 -9.75 -1.25 5.85
N ARG A 15 -10.52 -1.21 6.95
CA ARG A 15 -10.96 0.04 7.58
C ARG A 15 -9.78 0.85 8.07
N HIS A 16 -8.83 0.21 8.77
CA HIS A 16 -7.61 0.86 9.24
C HIS A 16 -6.80 1.49 8.10
N LEU A 17 -6.58 0.73 7.03
CA LEU A 17 -5.82 1.19 5.86
C LEU A 17 -6.53 2.33 5.09
N ALA A 18 -7.84 2.27 4.99
CA ALA A 18 -8.63 3.25 4.23
C ALA A 18 -8.81 4.57 4.97
N SER A 19 -9.00 4.54 6.29
CA SER A 19 -9.34 5.74 7.09
C SER A 19 -8.16 6.32 7.86
N GLY A 20 -7.12 5.53 8.14
CA GLY A 20 -6.05 5.90 9.06
C GLY A 20 -6.48 5.94 10.53
N ASP A 21 -7.62 5.35 10.87
CA ASP A 21 -8.11 5.27 12.24
C ASP A 21 -7.10 4.58 13.15
N THR A 22 -6.96 5.06 14.37
CA THR A 22 -6.07 4.44 15.36
C THR A 22 -6.66 3.11 15.86
N TYR A 23 -5.81 2.20 16.30
CA TYR A 23 -6.27 0.94 16.93
C TYR A 23 -7.17 1.17 18.14
N THR A 24 -6.96 2.28 18.86
CA THR A 24 -7.83 2.66 19.98
C THR A 24 -9.23 3.01 19.50
N SER A 25 -9.37 3.81 18.43
CA SER A 25 -10.67 4.14 17.84
C SER A 25 -11.38 2.87 17.36
N LEU A 26 -10.68 2.05 16.59
CA LEU A 26 -11.22 0.79 16.07
C LEU A 26 -11.60 -0.20 17.17
N SER A 27 -10.94 -0.15 18.33
CA SER A 27 -11.29 -1.04 19.46
C SER A 27 -12.66 -0.75 20.05
N TYR A 28 -13.11 0.51 19.99
CA TYR A 28 -14.46 0.88 20.43
C TYR A 28 -15.52 0.44 19.41
N ASP A 29 -15.23 0.58 18.12
CA ASP A 29 -16.20 0.26 17.07
C ASP A 29 -16.36 -1.25 16.85
N TRP A 30 -15.25 -1.99 16.88
CA TRP A 30 -15.20 -3.40 16.50
C TRP A 30 -15.08 -4.35 17.69
N HIS A 31 -14.96 -3.83 18.90
CA HIS A 31 -14.78 -4.60 20.15
C HIS A 31 -13.59 -5.58 20.12
N VAL A 32 -12.55 -5.24 19.33
CA VAL A 32 -11.30 -5.99 19.28
C VAL A 32 -10.23 -5.24 20.06
N PRO A 33 -9.57 -5.86 21.05
CA PRO A 33 -8.54 -5.19 21.85
C PRO A 33 -7.38 -4.66 21.01
N VAL A 34 -6.83 -3.49 21.38
CA VAL A 34 -5.70 -2.83 20.70
C VAL A 34 -4.51 -3.76 20.50
N ASN A 35 -4.14 -4.53 21.54
CA ASN A 35 -3.04 -5.49 21.45
C ASN A 35 -3.30 -6.57 20.39
N THR A 36 -4.53 -7.02 20.27
CA THR A 36 -4.91 -8.01 19.26
C THR A 36 -4.83 -7.41 17.87
N GLN A 37 -5.28 -6.16 17.68
CA GLN A 37 -5.21 -5.46 16.40
C GLN A 37 -3.77 -5.26 15.92
N SER A 38 -2.83 -5.00 16.83
CA SER A 38 -1.42 -4.79 16.48
C SER A 38 -0.73 -6.02 15.87
N PHE A 39 -1.23 -7.21 16.16
CA PHE A 39 -0.79 -8.46 15.52
C PHE A 39 -1.63 -8.81 14.29
N LEU A 40 -2.95 -8.58 14.38
CA LEU A 40 -3.92 -8.95 13.37
C LEU A 40 -3.72 -8.15 12.06
N VAL A 41 -3.51 -6.83 12.15
CA VAL A 41 -3.38 -5.99 10.96
C VAL A 41 -2.16 -6.38 10.11
N PRO A 42 -0.94 -6.53 10.67
CA PRO A 42 0.20 -7.04 9.89
C PRO A 42 -0.01 -8.45 9.34
N GLU A 43 -0.64 -9.36 10.11
CA GLU A 43 -0.97 -10.72 9.65
C GLU A 43 -1.86 -10.69 8.39
N VAL A 44 -2.91 -9.87 8.39
CA VAL A 44 -3.82 -9.75 7.25
C VAL A 44 -3.14 -9.05 6.08
N CYS A 45 -2.35 -8.00 6.32
CA CYS A 45 -1.58 -7.35 5.25
C CYS A 45 -0.63 -8.34 4.56
N GLN A 46 0.06 -9.18 5.35
CA GLN A 46 0.95 -10.20 4.79
C GLN A 46 0.16 -11.22 3.97
N ALA A 47 -0.97 -11.71 4.47
CA ALA A 47 -1.82 -12.66 3.74
C ALA A 47 -2.34 -12.09 2.42
N ILE A 48 -2.67 -10.78 2.37
CA ILE A 48 -3.06 -10.10 1.12
C ILE A 48 -1.88 -10.05 0.14
N MET A 49 -0.68 -9.75 0.63
CA MET A 49 0.53 -9.72 -0.21
C MET A 49 0.89 -11.11 -0.74
N ASP A 50 0.76 -12.14 0.09
CA ASP A 50 1.08 -13.52 -0.29
C ASP A 50 0.08 -14.06 -1.34
N GLU A 51 -1.19 -13.66 -1.26
CA GLU A 51 -2.23 -14.11 -2.18
C GLU A 51 -2.21 -13.37 -3.52
N TYR A 52 -2.03 -12.05 -3.48
CA TYR A 52 -2.23 -11.20 -4.66
C TYR A 52 -0.95 -10.53 -5.17
N GLY A 53 0.16 -10.59 -4.41
CA GLY A 53 1.38 -9.87 -4.76
C GLY A 53 1.93 -10.25 -6.12
N ASP A 54 2.06 -11.54 -6.38
CA ASP A 54 2.61 -12.08 -7.62
C ASP A 54 1.70 -11.82 -8.84
N GLU A 55 0.39 -11.65 -8.63
CA GLU A 55 -0.55 -11.35 -9.70
C GLU A 55 -0.61 -9.86 -10.04
N LEU A 56 -0.58 -9.02 -9.00
CA LEU A 56 -0.81 -7.57 -9.14
C LEU A 56 0.48 -6.76 -9.34
N LEU A 57 1.61 -7.26 -8.86
CA LEU A 57 2.91 -6.60 -8.97
C LEU A 57 3.79 -7.36 -9.96
N THR A 58 3.41 -7.29 -11.23
CA THR A 58 4.12 -7.95 -12.34
C THR A 58 4.82 -6.90 -13.21
N PRO A 59 6.01 -6.42 -12.81
CA PRO A 59 6.76 -5.49 -13.65
C PRO A 59 7.20 -6.16 -14.95
N PRO A 60 7.17 -5.47 -16.09
CA PRO A 60 7.64 -5.99 -17.36
C PRO A 60 9.11 -6.41 -17.27
N THR A 61 9.42 -7.61 -17.74
CA THR A 61 10.77 -8.21 -17.66
C THR A 61 11.49 -8.26 -19.00
N ILE A 62 10.72 -8.23 -20.10
CA ILE A 62 11.25 -8.31 -21.47
C ILE A 62 10.87 -7.06 -22.29
N ALA A 63 11.62 -6.83 -23.37
CA ALA A 63 11.46 -5.65 -24.22
C ALA A 63 10.09 -5.59 -24.92
N GLU A 64 9.53 -6.74 -25.26
CA GLU A 64 8.22 -6.85 -25.91
C GLU A 64 7.10 -6.35 -25.00
N GLU A 65 7.10 -6.72 -23.72
CA GLU A 65 6.11 -6.25 -22.73
C GLU A 65 6.18 -4.72 -22.56
N TRP A 66 7.38 -4.14 -22.51
CA TRP A 66 7.56 -2.69 -22.47
C TRP A 66 7.04 -2.02 -23.73
N LYS A 67 7.19 -2.66 -24.90
CA LYS A 67 6.68 -2.15 -26.17
C LYS A 67 5.15 -2.13 -26.18
N ASP A 68 4.50 -3.20 -25.72
CA ASP A 68 3.04 -3.27 -25.63
C ASP A 68 2.49 -2.16 -24.73
N ILE A 69 3.10 -1.92 -23.57
CA ILE A 69 2.73 -0.81 -22.68
C ILE A 69 2.93 0.54 -23.37
N SER A 70 4.03 0.70 -24.10
CA SER A 70 4.32 1.92 -24.87
C SER A 70 3.29 2.15 -25.96
N ASP A 71 2.88 1.11 -26.68
CA ASP A 71 1.89 1.20 -27.77
C ASP A 71 0.51 1.60 -27.22
N ASP A 72 0.12 1.10 -26.04
CA ASP A 72 -1.12 1.48 -25.34
C ASP A 72 -1.10 2.96 -24.91
N ILE A 73 0.05 3.45 -24.47
CA ILE A 73 0.21 4.85 -24.05
C ILE A 73 0.32 5.77 -25.27
N TYR A 74 0.91 5.29 -26.38
CA TYR A 74 1.22 6.09 -27.58
C TYR A 74 0.00 6.82 -28.16
N ALA A 75 -1.19 6.24 -28.02
CA ALA A 75 -2.45 6.88 -28.46
C ALA A 75 -2.72 8.19 -27.71
N LYS A 76 -2.24 8.33 -26.47
CA LYS A 76 -2.41 9.52 -25.60
C LYS A 76 -1.14 10.35 -25.55
N TRP A 77 0.02 9.71 -25.46
CA TRP A 77 1.32 10.36 -25.24
C TRP A 77 2.41 9.66 -26.04
N LYS A 78 2.88 10.30 -27.13
CA LYS A 78 3.92 9.74 -27.99
C LYS A 78 5.23 9.61 -27.24
N HIS A 79 5.94 8.49 -27.45
CA HIS A 79 7.28 8.21 -26.90
C HIS A 79 7.34 8.11 -25.36
N VAL A 80 6.25 7.74 -24.71
CA VAL A 80 6.15 7.50 -23.27
C VAL A 80 5.89 6.02 -23.03
N VAL A 81 6.62 5.41 -22.09
CA VAL A 81 6.48 3.98 -21.71
C VAL A 81 5.81 3.77 -20.35
N GLY A 82 5.44 4.83 -19.66
CA GLY A 82 4.82 4.78 -18.34
C GLY A 82 4.85 6.15 -17.68
N ALA A 83 4.04 6.33 -16.65
CA ALA A 83 4.12 7.49 -15.80
C ALA A 83 4.69 7.08 -14.42
N VAL A 84 5.66 7.86 -13.93
CA VAL A 84 6.30 7.63 -12.64
C VAL A 84 6.06 8.82 -11.73
N ASP A 85 5.62 8.56 -10.50
CA ASP A 85 5.44 9.60 -9.49
C ASP A 85 5.87 9.11 -8.10
N GLY A 86 6.29 10.07 -7.29
CA GLY A 86 6.70 9.85 -5.91
C GLY A 86 5.70 10.46 -4.93
N LYS A 87 5.06 9.63 -4.10
CA LYS A 87 4.12 10.09 -3.09
C LYS A 87 4.69 9.93 -1.68
N HIS A 88 4.65 11.01 -0.88
CA HIS A 88 4.92 10.95 0.54
C HIS A 88 3.72 10.35 1.29
N ILE A 89 3.94 9.18 1.88
CA ILE A 89 2.97 8.54 2.79
C ILE A 89 3.34 8.93 4.21
N ALA A 90 2.43 9.64 4.89
CA ALA A 90 2.65 10.07 6.26
C ALA A 90 2.77 8.86 7.20
N ILE A 91 3.78 8.89 8.05
CA ILE A 91 4.00 7.86 9.07
C ILE A 91 4.21 8.50 10.44
N ARG A 92 4.02 7.72 11.51
CA ARG A 92 4.53 8.09 12.82
C ARG A 92 6.03 7.84 12.83
N ALA A 93 6.81 8.79 13.37
CA ALA A 93 8.27 8.65 13.49
C ALA A 93 8.62 7.31 14.16
N PRO A 94 9.43 6.44 13.52
CA PRO A 94 9.95 5.27 14.20
C PRO A 94 10.84 5.67 15.37
N GLY A 95 10.83 4.90 16.46
CA GLY A 95 11.65 5.17 17.62
C GLY A 95 13.15 5.19 17.28
N ALA A 96 13.90 6.11 17.87
CA ALA A 96 15.36 6.25 17.73
C ALA A 96 15.87 6.56 16.30
N THR A 97 15.00 7.00 15.36
CA THR A 97 15.42 7.31 13.99
C THR A 97 15.77 8.79 13.75
N GLY A 98 15.58 9.65 14.74
CA GLY A 98 15.86 11.08 14.61
C GLY A 98 15.12 11.72 13.42
N PRO A 99 15.80 12.59 12.64
CA PRO A 99 15.18 13.29 11.50
C PRO A 99 15.11 12.45 10.19
N SER A 100 15.57 11.20 10.18
CA SER A 100 15.78 10.41 8.94
C SER A 100 14.53 10.27 8.08
N TYR A 101 13.33 10.26 8.67
CA TYR A 101 12.07 10.17 7.94
C TYR A 101 11.35 11.51 7.80
N ARG A 102 11.99 12.62 8.20
CA ARG A 102 11.39 13.96 8.08
C ARG A 102 11.56 14.49 6.66
N ASN A 103 10.46 14.78 6.01
CA ASN A 103 10.47 15.31 4.65
C ASN A 103 10.57 16.86 4.62
N TYR A 104 10.70 17.42 3.41
CA TYR A 104 10.80 18.87 3.20
C TYR A 104 9.53 19.65 3.61
N LYS A 105 8.36 18.97 3.73
CA LYS A 105 7.10 19.55 4.23
C LYS A 105 6.97 19.47 5.74
N VAL A 106 8.04 19.09 6.44
CA VAL A 106 8.16 19.09 7.91
C VAL A 106 7.28 18.06 8.63
N PHE A 107 6.88 16.97 7.96
CA PHE A 107 6.26 15.82 8.60
C PHE A 107 7.05 14.52 8.32
N PHE A 108 6.78 13.46 9.10
CA PHE A 108 7.44 12.16 8.91
C PHE A 108 6.73 11.36 7.82
N SER A 109 7.48 10.84 6.86
CA SER A 109 6.93 10.09 5.73
C SER A 109 7.93 9.09 5.17
N VAL A 110 7.42 8.06 4.50
CA VAL A 110 8.15 7.27 3.50
C VAL A 110 7.72 7.71 2.11
N VAL A 111 8.65 7.63 1.16
CA VAL A 111 8.33 7.91 -0.25
C VAL A 111 7.99 6.59 -0.92
N MET A 112 6.78 6.50 -1.46
CA MET A 112 6.38 5.47 -2.38
C MET A 112 6.64 5.96 -3.79
N LEU A 113 7.51 5.28 -4.55
CA LEU A 113 7.68 5.50 -5.98
C LEU A 113 6.75 4.51 -6.70
N ALA A 114 5.87 5.02 -7.53
CA ALA A 114 4.93 4.22 -8.30
C ALA A 114 5.13 4.44 -9.79
N VAL A 115 5.09 3.36 -10.56
CA VAL A 115 5.07 3.37 -12.02
C VAL A 115 3.71 2.82 -12.46
N VAL A 116 3.06 3.49 -13.41
CA VAL A 116 1.74 3.09 -13.91
C VAL A 116 1.70 3.08 -15.43
N ASP A 117 0.88 2.19 -15.99
CA ASP A 117 0.58 2.11 -17.41
C ASP A 117 -0.51 3.10 -17.85
N ALA A 118 -0.95 2.99 -19.12
CA ALA A 118 -2.03 3.81 -19.70
C ALA A 118 -3.40 3.63 -19.03
N ASN A 119 -3.61 2.52 -18.33
CA ASN A 119 -4.85 2.14 -17.67
C ASN A 119 -4.80 2.36 -16.15
N TYR A 120 -3.78 3.09 -15.67
CA TYR A 120 -3.53 3.35 -14.24
C TYR A 120 -3.24 2.09 -13.43
N LYS A 121 -2.81 1.00 -14.06
CA LYS A 121 -2.35 -0.20 -13.39
C LYS A 121 -0.90 0.00 -12.94
N PHE A 122 -0.58 -0.41 -11.72
CA PHE A 122 0.81 -0.44 -11.25
C PHE A 122 1.62 -1.49 -12.00
N LEU A 123 2.87 -1.13 -12.32
CA LEU A 123 3.85 -1.98 -12.98
C LEU A 123 4.91 -2.45 -11.99
#